data_d2e81dc30cd5bdcc33159369abf5ea32
#
_entry.id   d2e81dc30cd5bdcc33159369abf5ea32
#
_cell.length_a   1.000
_cell.length_b   1.000
_cell.length_c   1.000
_cell.angle_alpha   90.00
_cell.angle_beta   90.00
_cell.angle_gamma   90.00
#
_symmetry.space_group_name_H-M   'P 1'
#
loop_
_entity.id
_entity.type
_entity.pdbx_description
1 polymer ?
#
loop_
_entity_poly.entity_id
_entity_poly.type
_entity_poly.pdbx_seq_one_letter_code
_entity_poly.pdbx_strand_id
1 'polypeptide(L)'
;MKSLKKWIFKHKPLSWILFSAWEIYCFVRFLSRIDFPIWGIYLISVFVVLLNYVIAELSLDGLLAESLSARSKYGNPEPLFTATKELLTFRCKATERLVLLINHSVALREMGELQKAYDILMDIDIEDDPRRPP
;
A
#
# COMPACT_ATOMS: atom_id res chain seq x y z
N MET A 1 -12.43 -3.55 8.20
CA MET A 1 -11.55 -3.84 7.07
C MET A 1 -10.67 -2.64 6.67
N LYS A 2 -11.26 -1.46 6.47
CA LYS A 2 -10.47 -0.25 6.11
C LYS A 2 -9.41 0.12 7.17
N SER A 3 -9.75 0.04 8.46
CA SER A 3 -8.81 0.35 9.54
C SER A 3 -7.63 -0.63 9.59
N LEU A 4 -7.88 -1.91 9.31
CA LEU A 4 -6.82 -2.92 9.24
C LEU A 4 -5.90 -2.66 8.04
N LYS A 5 -6.45 -2.35 6.86
CA LYS A 5 -5.66 -2.02 5.67
C LYS A 5 -4.79 -0.78 5.89
N LYS A 6 -5.33 0.26 6.52
CA LYS A 6 -4.58 1.46 6.88
C LYS A 6 -3.45 1.15 7.86
N TRP A 7 -3.72 0.32 8.86
CA TRP A 7 -2.70 -0.10 9.83
C TRP A 7 -1.58 -0.88 9.14
N ILE A 8 -1.91 -1.81 8.25
CA ILE A 8 -0.93 -2.58 7.46
C ILE A 8 -0.08 -1.63 6.61
N PHE A 9 -0.71 -0.67 5.94
CA PHE A 9 0.00 0.30 5.11
C PHE A 9 0.93 1.18 5.95
N LYS A 10 0.45 1.69 7.07
CA LYS A 10 1.23 2.57 7.96
C LYS A 10 2.44 1.87 8.58
N HIS A 11 2.31 0.57 8.91
CA HIS A 11 3.32 -0.22 9.61
C HIS A 11 3.80 -1.39 8.75
N LYS A 12 4.02 -1.18 7.45
CA LYS A 12 4.34 -2.26 6.49
C LYS A 12 5.42 -3.24 6.97
N PRO A 13 6.64 -2.79 7.32
CA PRO A 13 7.67 -3.74 7.74
C PRO A 13 7.29 -4.50 9.01
N LEU A 14 6.72 -3.79 9.99
CA LEU A 14 6.33 -4.38 11.26
C LEU A 14 5.16 -5.36 11.08
N SER A 15 4.14 -4.98 10.32
CA SER A 15 2.98 -5.85 10.08
C SER A 15 3.38 -7.12 9.31
N TRP A 16 4.24 -7.00 8.32
CA TRP A 16 4.78 -8.13 7.58
C TRP A 16 5.47 -9.13 8.52
N ILE A 17 6.36 -8.64 9.36
CA ILE A 17 7.12 -9.47 10.32
C ILE A 17 6.16 -10.13 11.32
N LEU A 18 5.23 -9.39 11.91
CA LEU A 18 4.30 -9.91 12.92
C LEU A 18 3.37 -10.97 12.34
N PHE A 19 2.76 -10.71 11.19
CA PHE A 19 1.87 -11.68 10.55
C PHE A 19 2.62 -12.93 10.10
N SER A 20 3.80 -12.78 9.53
CA SER A 20 4.63 -13.91 9.13
C SER A 20 5.03 -14.77 10.33
N ALA A 21 5.46 -14.17 11.43
CA ALA A 21 5.82 -14.88 12.65
C ALA A 21 4.64 -15.65 13.23
N TRP A 22 3.47 -15.04 13.28
CA TRP A 22 2.25 -15.68 13.78
C TRP A 22 1.84 -16.87 12.92
N GLU A 23 1.82 -16.69 11.61
CA GLU A 23 1.43 -17.77 10.68
C GLU A 23 2.42 -18.93 10.73
N ILE A 24 3.72 -18.66 10.78
CA ILE A 24 4.74 -19.68 10.92
C ILE A 24 4.56 -20.45 12.22
N TYR A 25 4.31 -19.76 13.33
CA TYR A 25 4.06 -20.40 14.62
C TYR A 25 2.85 -21.34 14.54
N CYS A 26 1.75 -20.90 13.94
CA CYS A 26 0.55 -21.73 13.78
C CYS A 26 0.83 -22.97 12.92
N PHE A 27 1.54 -22.81 11.80
CA PHE A 27 1.92 -23.91 10.92
C PHE A 27 2.83 -24.91 11.62
N VAL A 28 3.85 -24.45 12.34
CA VAL A 28 4.76 -25.33 13.07
C VAL A 28 4.01 -26.15 14.10
N ARG A 29 3.10 -25.52 14.86
CA ARG A 29 2.28 -26.25 15.83
C ARG A 29 1.36 -27.29 15.19
N PHE A 30 0.75 -26.95 14.09
CA PHE A 30 -0.13 -27.87 13.36
C PHE A 30 0.67 -29.05 12.77
N LEU A 31 1.77 -28.76 12.10
CA LEU A 31 2.58 -29.79 11.42
C LEU A 31 3.33 -30.68 12.38
N SER A 32 3.67 -30.23 13.59
CA SER A 32 4.33 -31.06 14.60
C SER A 32 3.46 -32.21 15.08
N ARG A 33 2.12 -32.12 14.90
CA ARG A 33 1.18 -33.17 15.27
C ARG A 33 1.08 -34.30 14.25
N ILE A 34 1.58 -34.11 13.04
CA ILE A 34 1.44 -35.05 11.91
C ILE A 34 2.77 -35.52 11.34
N ASP A 35 3.84 -35.45 12.14
CA ASP A 35 5.21 -35.90 11.74
C ASP A 35 5.65 -35.36 10.38
N PHE A 36 5.43 -34.07 10.16
CA PHE A 36 5.81 -33.43 8.91
C PHE A 36 7.34 -33.24 8.86
N PRO A 37 7.99 -33.46 7.69
CA PRO A 37 9.45 -33.31 7.60
C PRO A 37 9.91 -31.86 7.79
N ILE A 38 11.06 -31.69 8.46
CA ILE A 38 11.62 -30.38 8.80
C ILE A 38 11.86 -29.51 7.55
N TRP A 39 12.33 -30.12 6.46
CA TRP A 39 12.54 -29.38 5.21
C TRP A 39 11.24 -28.84 4.62
N GLY A 40 10.13 -29.58 4.78
CA GLY A 40 8.82 -29.11 4.36
C GLY A 40 8.32 -27.92 5.18
N ILE A 41 8.57 -27.92 6.49
CA ILE A 41 8.27 -26.78 7.37
C ILE A 41 9.03 -25.54 6.91
N TYR A 42 10.31 -25.70 6.57
CA TYR A 42 11.14 -24.61 6.05
C TYR A 42 10.57 -24.01 4.77
N LEU A 43 10.18 -24.86 3.80
CA LEU A 43 9.60 -24.40 2.53
C LEU A 43 8.27 -23.65 2.76
N ILE A 44 7.41 -24.16 3.62
CA ILE A 44 6.14 -23.51 3.96
C ILE A 44 6.41 -22.14 4.62
N SER A 45 7.39 -22.04 5.51
CA SER A 45 7.76 -20.78 6.15
C SER A 45 8.21 -19.74 5.13
N VAL A 46 9.06 -20.13 4.18
CA VAL A 46 9.51 -19.25 3.11
C VAL A 46 8.32 -18.76 2.27
N PHE A 47 7.42 -19.68 1.91
CA PHE A 47 6.22 -19.34 1.14
C PHE A 47 5.32 -18.35 1.87
N VAL A 48 5.10 -18.56 3.17
CA VAL A 48 4.28 -17.65 4.01
C VAL A 48 4.89 -16.25 4.06
N VAL A 49 6.21 -16.16 4.23
CA VAL A 49 6.91 -14.87 4.25
C VAL A 49 6.75 -14.13 2.92
N LEU A 50 6.92 -14.83 1.81
CA LEU A 50 6.77 -14.24 0.48
C LEU A 50 5.32 -13.81 0.21
N LEU A 51 4.35 -14.62 0.61
CA LEU A 51 2.93 -14.30 0.43
C LEU A 51 2.55 -13.03 1.22
N ASN A 52 2.97 -12.94 2.47
CA ASN A 52 2.71 -11.77 3.30
C ASN A 52 3.39 -10.52 2.75
N TYR A 53 4.58 -10.66 2.19
CA TYR A 53 5.26 -9.56 1.52
C TYR A 53 4.43 -9.03 0.34
N VAL A 54 3.91 -9.91 -0.51
CA VAL A 54 3.06 -9.52 -1.64
C VAL A 54 1.78 -8.84 -1.15
N ILE A 55 1.13 -9.37 -0.12
CA ILE A 55 -0.08 -8.77 0.46
C ILE A 55 0.21 -7.36 0.99
N ALA A 56 1.34 -7.18 1.67
CA ALA A 56 1.73 -5.86 2.19
C ALA A 56 1.98 -4.86 1.04
N GLU A 57 2.61 -5.29 -0.04
CA GLU A 57 2.84 -4.43 -1.20
C GLU A 57 1.54 -4.02 -1.92
N LEU A 58 0.53 -4.89 -1.92
CA LEU A 58 -0.76 -4.61 -2.54
C LEU A 58 -1.71 -3.79 -1.66
N SER A 59 -1.32 -3.48 -0.43
CA SER A 59 -2.21 -2.79 0.53
C SER A 59 -2.63 -1.40 0.05
N LEU A 60 -1.77 -0.68 -0.67
CA LEU A 60 -2.09 0.65 -1.20
C LEU A 60 -3.21 0.59 -2.23
N ASP A 61 -3.11 -0.34 -3.19
CA ASP A 61 -4.15 -0.53 -4.21
C ASP A 61 -5.50 -0.87 -3.58
N GLY A 62 -5.49 -1.73 -2.56
CA GLY A 62 -6.69 -2.09 -1.82
C GLY A 62 -7.32 -0.91 -1.09
N LEU A 63 -6.51 -0.01 -0.53
CA LEU A 63 -6.99 1.20 0.14
C LEU A 63 -7.62 2.20 -0.84
N LEU A 64 -7.06 2.31 -2.03
CA LEU A 64 -7.54 3.26 -3.04
C LEU A 64 -8.66 2.71 -3.93
N ALA A 65 -8.87 1.39 -3.96
CA ALA A 65 -9.80 0.73 -4.88
C ALA A 65 -11.23 1.30 -4.78
N GLU A 66 -11.74 1.48 -3.58
CA GLU A 66 -13.10 2.03 -3.36
C GLU A 66 -13.19 3.48 -3.81
N SER A 67 -12.20 4.29 -3.48
CA SER A 67 -12.15 5.70 -3.86
C SER A 67 -12.05 5.88 -5.37
N LEU A 68 -11.23 5.08 -6.03
CA LEU A 68 -11.10 5.07 -7.49
C LEU A 68 -12.39 4.60 -8.16
N SER A 69 -13.06 3.60 -7.58
CA SER A 69 -14.36 3.13 -8.08
C SER A 69 -15.44 4.21 -7.97
N ALA A 70 -15.49 4.94 -6.86
CA ALA A 70 -16.44 6.04 -6.68
C ALA A 70 -16.21 7.14 -7.72
N ARG A 71 -14.95 7.48 -7.99
CA ARG A 71 -14.61 8.44 -9.03
C ARG A 71 -15.00 7.96 -10.42
N SER A 72 -14.68 6.70 -10.74
CA SER A 72 -14.93 6.12 -12.06
C SER A 72 -16.43 5.93 -12.36
N LYS A 73 -17.18 5.41 -11.38
CA LYS A 73 -18.60 5.07 -11.57
C LYS A 73 -19.53 6.26 -11.39
N TYR A 74 -19.23 7.15 -10.44
CA TYR A 74 -20.14 8.22 -10.02
C TYR A 74 -19.58 9.62 -10.28
N GLY A 75 -18.36 9.71 -10.81
CA GLY A 75 -17.71 10.99 -11.07
C GLY A 75 -17.45 11.82 -9.81
N ASN A 76 -17.38 11.18 -8.64
CA ASN A 76 -17.16 11.86 -7.36
C ASN A 76 -15.69 11.78 -6.94
N PRO A 77 -14.94 12.90 -6.98
CA PRO A 77 -13.52 12.91 -6.60
C PRO A 77 -13.26 13.04 -5.10
N GLU A 78 -14.26 13.40 -4.29
CA GLU A 78 -14.06 13.66 -2.85
C GLU A 78 -13.49 12.47 -2.07
N PRO A 79 -14.00 11.21 -2.23
CA PRO A 79 -13.42 10.08 -1.52
C PRO A 79 -11.95 9.86 -1.87
N LEU A 80 -11.56 10.06 -3.12
CA LEU A 80 -10.17 9.94 -3.55
C LEU A 80 -9.32 11.05 -2.94
N PHE A 81 -9.80 12.28 -2.91
CA PHE A 81 -9.13 13.41 -2.28
C PHE A 81 -8.88 13.14 -0.79
N THR A 82 -9.91 12.73 -0.07
CA THR A 82 -9.83 12.45 1.37
C THR A 82 -8.87 11.30 1.67
N ALA A 83 -8.96 10.21 0.91
CA ALA A 83 -8.11 9.04 1.11
C ALA A 83 -6.65 9.35 0.84
N THR A 84 -6.34 10.02 -0.26
CA THR A 84 -4.96 10.38 -0.60
C THR A 84 -4.37 11.39 0.37
N LYS A 85 -5.16 12.37 0.82
CA LYS A 85 -4.73 13.34 1.82
C LYS A 85 -4.34 12.66 3.13
N GLU A 86 -5.15 11.70 3.60
CA GLU A 86 -4.87 10.95 4.81
C GLU A 86 -3.61 10.08 4.67
N LEU A 87 -3.51 9.33 3.56
CA LEU A 87 -2.39 8.42 3.34
C LEU A 87 -1.06 9.14 3.12
N LEU A 88 -1.08 10.36 2.60
CA LEU A 88 0.13 11.17 2.44
C LEU A 88 0.73 11.62 3.77
N THR A 89 -0.03 11.58 4.87
CA THR A 89 0.50 11.87 6.21
C THR A 89 1.31 10.71 6.77
N PHE A 90 1.19 9.50 6.18
CA PHE A 90 1.90 8.31 6.63
C PHE A 90 3.27 8.23 5.96
N ARG A 91 4.20 7.55 6.64
CA ARG A 91 5.50 7.25 6.06
C ARG A 91 5.33 6.18 4.98
N CYS A 92 5.76 6.48 3.75
CA CYS A 92 5.62 5.57 2.62
C CYS A 92 6.87 5.61 1.74
N LYS A 93 7.03 4.58 0.90
CA LYS A 93 8.11 4.52 -0.07
C LYS A 93 7.94 5.59 -1.15
N ALA A 94 9.03 5.96 -1.83
CA ALA A 94 8.99 6.97 -2.88
C ALA A 94 7.98 6.64 -3.99
N THR A 95 7.91 5.38 -4.41
CA THR A 95 6.95 4.93 -5.43
C THR A 95 5.51 5.05 -4.97
N GLU A 96 5.23 4.70 -3.72
CA GLU A 96 3.88 4.81 -3.13
C GLU A 96 3.48 6.27 -2.98
N ARG A 97 4.41 7.12 -2.53
CA ARG A 97 4.18 8.55 -2.42
C ARG A 97 3.88 9.17 -3.78
N LEU A 98 4.59 8.74 -4.82
CA LEU A 98 4.36 9.19 -6.19
C LEU A 98 2.93 8.85 -6.65
N VAL A 99 2.51 7.60 -6.44
CA VAL A 99 1.14 7.16 -6.78
C VAL A 99 0.10 7.98 -6.02
N LEU A 100 0.30 8.22 -4.73
CA LEU A 100 -0.61 9.02 -3.91
C LEU A 100 -0.67 10.47 -4.39
N LEU A 101 0.45 11.07 -4.73
CA LEU A 101 0.50 12.45 -5.20
C LEU A 101 -0.18 12.61 -6.57
N ILE A 102 0.01 11.66 -7.46
CA ILE A 102 -0.65 11.66 -8.78
C ILE A 102 -2.18 11.57 -8.60
N ASN A 103 -2.64 10.62 -7.79
CA ASN A 103 -4.08 10.47 -7.53
C ASN A 103 -4.67 11.68 -6.81
N HIS A 104 -3.92 12.26 -5.88
CA HIS A 104 -4.33 13.47 -5.18
C HIS A 104 -4.48 14.66 -6.13
N SER A 105 -3.54 14.83 -7.05
CA SER A 105 -3.59 15.89 -8.06
C SER A 105 -4.78 15.71 -9.02
N VAL A 106 -5.09 14.48 -9.40
CA VAL A 106 -6.26 14.16 -10.24
C VAL A 106 -7.55 14.55 -9.51
N ALA A 107 -7.66 14.20 -8.23
CA ALA A 107 -8.83 14.56 -7.42
C ALA A 107 -8.98 16.09 -7.28
N LEU A 108 -7.89 16.81 -7.03
CA LEU A 108 -7.89 18.27 -6.97
C LEU A 108 -8.34 18.90 -8.28
N ARG A 109 -7.84 18.39 -9.40
CA ARG A 109 -8.24 18.87 -10.72
C ARG A 109 -9.74 18.72 -10.95
N GLU A 110 -10.32 17.58 -10.59
CA GLU A 110 -11.73 17.31 -10.76
C GLU A 110 -12.60 18.12 -9.79
N MET A 111 -12.05 18.57 -8.68
CA MET A 111 -12.71 19.46 -7.73
C MET A 111 -12.61 20.95 -8.12
N GLY A 112 -11.94 21.24 -9.23
CA GLY A 112 -11.74 22.61 -9.70
C GLY A 112 -10.53 23.33 -9.14
N GLU A 113 -9.70 22.67 -8.32
CA GLU A 113 -8.49 23.23 -7.71
C GLU A 113 -7.28 23.05 -8.66
N LEU A 114 -7.38 23.64 -9.85
CA LEU A 114 -6.40 23.43 -10.93
C LEU A 114 -4.99 23.87 -10.56
N GLN A 115 -4.84 25.00 -9.86
CA GLN A 115 -3.53 25.51 -9.47
C GLN A 115 -2.83 24.58 -8.47
N LYS A 116 -3.57 24.08 -7.49
CA LYS A 116 -3.02 23.14 -6.50
C LYS A 116 -2.59 21.83 -7.16
N ALA A 117 -3.40 21.31 -8.09
CA ALA A 117 -3.05 20.12 -8.85
C ALA A 117 -1.79 20.32 -9.68
N TYR A 118 -1.68 21.44 -10.35
CA TYR A 118 -0.51 21.81 -11.14
C TYR A 118 0.75 21.90 -10.27
N ASP A 119 0.66 22.55 -9.13
CA ASP A 119 1.79 22.71 -8.21
C ASP A 119 2.33 21.35 -7.72
N ILE A 120 1.43 20.42 -7.40
CA ILE A 120 1.81 19.06 -6.98
C ILE A 120 2.52 18.33 -8.11
N LEU A 121 2.00 18.39 -9.33
CA LEU A 121 2.60 17.71 -10.49
C LEU A 121 3.96 18.30 -10.85
N MET A 122 4.14 19.60 -10.72
CA MET A 122 5.42 20.25 -10.96
C MET A 122 6.47 19.82 -9.95
N ASP A 123 6.10 19.68 -8.67
CA ASP A 123 7.02 19.21 -7.64
C ASP A 123 7.47 17.78 -7.89
N ILE A 124 6.55 16.90 -8.32
CA ILE A 124 6.88 15.52 -8.70
C ILE A 124 7.90 15.50 -9.84
N ASP A 125 7.65 16.27 -10.89
CA ASP A 125 8.50 16.31 -12.08
C ASP A 125 9.92 16.77 -11.74
N ILE A 126 10.05 17.70 -10.81
CA ILE A 126 11.34 18.22 -10.34
C ILE A 126 12.10 17.20 -9.47
N GLU A 127 11.40 16.54 -8.55
CA GLU A 127 12.04 15.66 -7.54
C GLU A 127 12.39 14.27 -8.08
N ASP A 128 11.54 13.72 -8.94
CA ASP A 128 11.56 12.29 -9.28
C ASP A 128 12.04 11.99 -10.72
N ASP A 129 12.47 12.98 -11.48
CA ASP A 129 13.02 12.73 -12.80
C ASP A 129 14.47 12.22 -12.70
N PRO A 130 14.74 10.93 -13.04
CA PRO A 130 16.08 10.37 -12.96
C PRO A 130 17.06 10.98 -13.97
N ARG A 131 16.55 11.70 -14.96
CA ARG A 131 17.36 12.37 -15.98
C ARG A 131 17.76 13.78 -15.59
N ARG A 132 17.25 14.26 -14.46
CA ARG A 132 17.58 15.58 -13.96
C ARG A 132 19.06 15.63 -13.58
N PRO A 133 19.84 16.58 -14.11
CA PRO A 133 21.24 16.72 -13.72
C PRO A 133 21.37 17.07 -12.23
N PRO A 134 22.40 16.54 -11.57
CA PRO A 134 22.63 16.80 -10.16
C PRO A 134 22.89 18.27 -9.85
#